data_4b9d00ef242a613cdeb6c5664106a136
#
_entry.id   4b9d00ef242a613cdeb6c5664106a136
#
_cell.length_a   1.000
_cell.length_b   1.000
_cell.length_c   1.000
_cell.angle_alpha   90.00
_cell.angle_beta   90.00
_cell.angle_gamma   90.00
#
_symmetry.space_group_name_H-M   'P 1'
#
loop_
_entity.id
_entity.type
_entity.pdbx_description
1 polymer ?
#
loop_
_entity_poly.entity_id
_entity_poly.type
_entity_poly.pdbx_seq_one_letter_code
_entity_poly.pdbx_strand_id
1 'polypeptide(L)'
;MGLSKEQIAQRIARELKDGYYVNLGIGIPTLVANYIPNGITVVLQSENGLLGMGPFPFEGEENPDLINAGKQTITTVPGSAFFDSAMSFGMIRAGKVNLTVLGAMEVSEEGDIANWKIPGKMVKGMGGAMDLVASAKNIIVAMVHCNPKGESKLLSRCSLPLTGTKCVKKVVSDLAVLDVTEKGFRLLERAPGVSVEEIKAKTAGRLIIEGVIPEILFQ
;
A
#
# COMPACT_ATOMS: atom_id res chain seq x y z
N MET A 1 -18.93 -11.05 2.60
CA MET A 1 -18.73 -9.76 1.89
C MET A 1 -17.32 -9.28 2.28
N GLY A 2 -16.49 -8.89 1.31
CA GLY A 2 -15.12 -8.47 1.62
C GLY A 2 -15.04 -7.11 2.34
N LEU A 3 -13.84 -6.73 2.79
CA LEU A 3 -13.57 -5.45 3.44
C LEU A 3 -13.83 -4.28 2.50
N SER A 4 -14.31 -3.16 3.06
CA SER A 4 -14.32 -1.87 2.34
C SER A 4 -12.90 -1.32 2.20
N LYS A 5 -12.74 -0.28 1.36
CA LYS A 5 -11.44 0.41 1.19
C LYS A 5 -10.95 1.02 2.51
N GLU A 6 -11.87 1.57 3.29
CA GLU A 6 -11.61 2.15 4.60
C GLU A 6 -11.15 1.07 5.59
N GLN A 7 -11.79 -0.09 5.57
CA GLN A 7 -11.40 -1.22 6.42
C GLN A 7 -10.02 -1.78 6.04
N ILE A 8 -9.69 -1.86 4.75
CA ILE A 8 -8.34 -2.22 4.29
C ILE A 8 -7.32 -1.22 4.83
N ALA A 9 -7.59 0.08 4.70
CA ALA A 9 -6.72 1.14 5.19
C ALA A 9 -6.57 1.10 6.73
N GLN A 10 -7.66 0.90 7.45
CA GLN A 10 -7.66 0.76 8.90
C GLN A 10 -6.83 -0.45 9.36
N ARG A 11 -6.93 -1.59 8.63
CA ARG A 11 -6.09 -2.75 8.94
C ARG A 11 -4.61 -2.47 8.69
N ILE A 12 -4.27 -1.78 7.58
CA ILE A 12 -2.88 -1.40 7.26
C ILE A 12 -2.31 -0.44 8.30
N ALA A 13 -3.11 0.48 8.82
CA ALA A 13 -2.67 1.46 9.81
C ALA A 13 -2.10 0.81 11.08
N ARG A 14 -2.46 -0.42 11.40
CA ARG A 14 -1.90 -1.20 12.52
C ARG A 14 -0.44 -1.62 12.32
N GLU A 15 0.08 -1.53 11.09
CA GLU A 15 1.49 -1.78 10.78
C GLU A 15 2.38 -0.54 11.00
N LEU A 16 1.76 0.62 11.25
CA LEU A 16 2.48 1.86 11.55
C LEU A 16 3.11 1.80 12.94
N LYS A 17 4.32 2.35 13.06
CA LYS A 17 5.05 2.43 14.33
C LYS A 17 5.48 3.85 14.60
N ASP A 18 5.66 4.16 15.86
CA ASP A 18 6.16 5.48 16.28
C ASP A 18 7.49 5.82 15.60
N GLY A 19 7.63 7.07 15.16
CA GLY A 19 8.80 7.57 14.45
C GLY A 19 8.95 7.11 13.00
N TYR A 20 7.97 6.41 12.41
CA TYR A 20 8.07 5.98 11.01
C TYR A 20 7.92 7.15 10.03
N TYR A 21 8.78 7.13 9.01
CA TYR A 21 8.59 7.86 7.77
C TYR A 21 7.84 6.97 6.79
N VAL A 22 6.67 7.41 6.33
CA VAL A 22 5.74 6.61 5.56
C VAL A 22 5.37 7.31 4.26
N ASN A 23 5.47 6.58 3.15
CA ASN A 23 4.95 7.02 1.86
C ASN A 23 3.64 6.28 1.55
N LEU A 24 2.62 7.01 1.17
CA LEU A 24 1.30 6.48 0.82
C LEU A 24 1.01 6.74 -0.66
N GLY A 25 0.88 5.65 -1.41
CA GLY A 25 0.45 5.69 -2.82
C GLY A 25 -0.99 6.17 -2.99
N ILE A 26 -1.38 6.40 -4.24
CA ILE A 26 -2.70 6.93 -4.61
C ILE A 26 -3.79 5.86 -4.41
N GLY A 27 -4.98 6.28 -3.99
CA GLY A 27 -6.16 5.44 -3.85
C GLY A 27 -6.34 4.86 -2.44
N ILE A 28 -6.50 3.54 -2.29
CA ILE A 28 -6.66 2.91 -0.96
C ILE A 28 -5.52 3.30 0.00
N PRO A 29 -4.24 3.31 -0.42
CA PRO A 29 -3.14 3.70 0.45
C PRO A 29 -3.30 5.07 1.11
N THR A 30 -3.82 6.07 0.38
CA THR A 30 -4.01 7.44 0.91
C THR A 30 -4.92 7.45 2.14
N LEU A 31 -5.90 6.55 2.22
CA LEU A 31 -6.85 6.46 3.33
C LEU A 31 -6.18 6.04 4.64
N VAL A 32 -5.01 5.42 4.60
CA VAL A 32 -4.27 4.96 5.80
C VAL A 32 -3.96 6.13 6.74
N ALA A 33 -3.73 7.33 6.19
CA ALA A 33 -3.48 8.54 6.96
C ALA A 33 -4.60 8.88 7.97
N ASN A 34 -5.85 8.48 7.67
CA ASN A 34 -7.02 8.75 8.51
C ASN A 34 -7.10 7.81 9.74
N TYR A 35 -6.28 6.77 9.79
CA TYR A 35 -6.35 5.71 10.80
C TYR A 35 -5.03 5.54 11.58
N ILE A 36 -4.16 6.54 11.57
CA ILE A 36 -2.92 6.51 12.37
C ILE A 36 -3.29 6.30 13.83
N PRO A 37 -2.77 5.26 14.50
CA PRO A 37 -3.12 4.98 15.89
C PRO A 37 -2.77 6.15 16.82
N ASN A 38 -3.62 6.39 17.82
CA ASN A 38 -3.32 7.36 18.86
C ASN A 38 -2.05 6.97 19.63
N GLY A 39 -1.25 7.96 20.02
CA GLY A 39 -0.05 7.75 20.83
C GLY A 39 1.21 7.43 20.03
N ILE A 40 1.14 7.39 18.71
CA ILE A 40 2.33 7.30 17.86
C ILE A 40 2.44 8.53 16.94
N THR A 41 3.67 8.89 16.62
CA THR A 41 3.99 9.94 15.64
C THR A 41 4.47 9.30 14.36
N VAL A 42 3.80 9.59 13.26
CA VAL A 42 4.17 9.14 11.91
C VAL A 42 4.40 10.36 11.04
N VAL A 43 5.52 10.40 10.33
CA VAL A 43 5.83 11.47 9.39
C VAL A 43 5.47 11.00 7.98
N LEU A 44 4.40 11.55 7.43
CA LEU A 44 3.99 11.26 6.05
C LEU A 44 4.88 12.02 5.07
N GLN A 45 5.44 11.29 4.11
CA GLN A 45 6.27 11.82 3.03
C GLN A 45 5.49 11.80 1.73
N SER A 46 5.54 12.89 0.99
CA SER A 46 5.08 12.97 -0.40
C SER A 46 6.27 13.15 -1.32
N GLU A 47 6.41 12.28 -2.33
CA GLU A 47 7.60 12.26 -3.20
C GLU A 47 7.78 13.52 -4.04
N ASN A 48 6.74 14.34 -4.22
CA ASN A 48 6.83 15.65 -4.89
C ASN A 48 7.59 16.70 -4.08
N GLY A 49 7.95 16.45 -2.80
CA GLY A 49 8.87 17.28 -2.04
C GLY A 49 8.37 17.75 -0.69
N LEU A 50 7.66 16.92 0.07
CA LEU A 50 7.15 17.26 1.39
C LEU A 50 7.40 16.13 2.40
N LEU A 51 7.91 16.50 3.58
CA LEU A 51 7.81 15.74 4.82
C LEU A 51 6.86 16.43 5.78
N GLY A 52 6.02 15.66 6.48
CA GLY A 52 5.02 16.21 7.38
C GLY A 52 3.74 16.63 6.66
N MET A 53 3.28 15.81 5.72
CA MET A 53 1.97 15.94 5.11
C MET A 53 0.89 15.79 6.19
N GLY A 54 -0.01 16.78 6.27
CA GLY A 54 -1.15 16.80 7.18
C GLY A 54 -2.44 16.26 6.54
N PRO A 55 -3.57 16.39 7.23
CA PRO A 55 -4.88 16.02 6.72
C PRO A 55 -5.31 16.88 5.53
N PHE A 56 -6.43 16.51 4.90
CA PHE A 56 -7.06 17.35 3.90
C PHE A 56 -7.57 18.65 4.54
N PRO A 57 -7.46 19.81 3.82
CA PRO A 57 -8.00 21.07 4.30
C PRO A 57 -9.53 21.02 4.37
N PHE A 58 -10.13 21.89 5.20
CA PHE A 58 -11.57 22.15 5.14
C PHE A 58 -11.91 22.95 3.88
N GLU A 59 -13.16 22.88 3.45
CA GLU A 59 -13.65 23.63 2.30
C GLU A 59 -13.40 25.15 2.49
N GLY A 60 -12.73 25.77 1.52
CA GLY A 60 -12.33 27.17 1.54
C GLY A 60 -10.98 27.46 2.19
N GLU A 61 -10.30 26.45 2.74
CA GLU A 61 -8.95 26.57 3.31
C GLU A 61 -7.86 25.97 2.41
N GLU A 62 -8.22 25.56 1.19
CA GLU A 62 -7.32 24.90 0.26
C GLU A 62 -6.22 25.85 -0.20
N ASN A 63 -4.98 25.38 -0.11
CA ASN A 63 -3.84 26.05 -0.71
C ASN A 63 -3.46 25.30 -2.00
N PRO A 64 -3.57 25.92 -3.19
CA PRO A 64 -3.28 25.26 -4.47
C PRO A 64 -1.80 24.84 -4.62
N ASP A 65 -0.90 25.44 -3.86
CA ASP A 65 0.53 25.09 -3.87
C ASP A 65 0.85 23.91 -2.95
N LEU A 66 -0.08 23.50 -2.08
CA LEU A 66 0.07 22.36 -1.17
C LEU A 66 -0.68 21.15 -1.71
N ILE A 67 -0.02 20.37 -2.53
CA ILE A 67 -0.60 19.13 -3.11
C ILE A 67 0.25 17.91 -2.79
N ASN A 68 -0.42 16.76 -2.61
CA ASN A 68 0.26 15.47 -2.55
C ASN A 68 0.61 14.95 -3.95
N ALA A 69 1.31 13.83 -4.02
CA ALA A 69 1.65 13.18 -5.29
C ALA A 69 0.43 12.76 -6.11
N GLY A 70 -0.72 12.61 -5.49
CA GLY A 70 -2.02 12.34 -6.12
C GLY A 70 -2.73 13.59 -6.64
N LYS A 71 -2.09 14.77 -6.55
CA LYS A 71 -2.64 16.10 -6.94
C LYS A 71 -3.87 16.53 -6.13
N GLN A 72 -4.00 16.03 -4.92
CA GLN A 72 -5.03 16.47 -3.98
C GLN A 72 -4.43 17.53 -3.07
N THR A 73 -5.19 18.60 -2.77
CA THR A 73 -4.79 19.60 -1.79
C THR A 73 -4.68 18.99 -0.40
N ILE A 74 -3.64 19.37 0.32
CA ILE A 74 -3.33 18.88 1.65
C ILE A 74 -2.96 20.03 2.57
N THR A 75 -2.87 19.76 3.86
CA THR A 75 -2.24 20.65 4.84
C THR A 75 -0.86 20.13 5.23
N THR A 76 -0.17 20.85 6.09
CA THR A 76 1.09 20.43 6.68
C THR A 76 0.99 20.40 8.20
N VAL A 77 1.78 19.54 8.84
CA VAL A 77 1.88 19.53 10.30
C VAL A 77 3.03 20.43 10.78
N PRO A 78 3.02 20.92 12.03
CA PRO A 78 4.14 21.65 12.59
C PRO A 78 5.45 20.87 12.47
N GLY A 79 6.51 21.53 12.00
CA GLY A 79 7.80 20.87 11.74
C GLY A 79 7.93 20.24 10.35
N SER A 80 6.96 20.44 9.47
CA SER A 80 7.05 20.01 8.07
C SER A 80 8.20 20.70 7.33
N ALA A 81 8.72 20.03 6.30
CA ALA A 81 9.80 20.53 5.46
C ALA A 81 9.49 20.33 3.98
N PHE A 82 9.83 21.33 3.19
CA PHE A 82 9.73 21.31 1.72
C PHE A 82 11.12 21.21 1.10
N PHE A 83 11.23 20.48 0.02
CA PHE A 83 12.48 20.24 -0.70
C PHE A 83 12.19 19.89 -2.15
N ASP A 84 13.22 19.98 -2.98
CA ASP A 84 13.10 19.62 -4.39
C ASP A 84 13.00 18.07 -4.60
N SER A 85 12.66 17.71 -5.83
CA SER A 85 12.52 16.30 -6.20
C SER A 85 13.84 15.51 -6.07
N ALA A 86 14.99 16.14 -6.30
CA ALA A 86 16.28 15.46 -6.18
C ALA A 86 16.54 15.04 -4.73
N MET A 87 16.28 15.91 -3.77
CA MET A 87 16.39 15.60 -2.34
C MET A 87 15.35 14.55 -1.93
N SER A 88 14.09 14.68 -2.38
CA SER A 88 13.02 13.72 -2.10
C SER A 88 13.41 12.31 -2.52
N PHE A 89 13.80 12.12 -3.78
CA PHE A 89 14.22 10.82 -4.30
C PHE A 89 15.55 10.37 -3.72
N GLY A 90 16.43 11.30 -3.35
CA GLY A 90 17.64 11.01 -2.58
C GLY A 90 17.35 10.33 -1.24
N MET A 91 16.37 10.83 -0.48
CA MET A 91 15.92 10.22 0.77
C MET A 91 15.28 8.85 0.56
N ILE A 92 14.45 8.69 -0.47
CA ILE A 92 13.83 7.40 -0.83
C ILE A 92 14.94 6.38 -1.13
N ARG A 93 15.87 6.70 -2.05
CA ARG A 93 16.98 5.82 -2.45
C ARG A 93 17.96 5.51 -1.32
N ALA A 94 18.12 6.42 -0.38
CA ALA A 94 18.91 6.20 0.84
C ALA A 94 18.20 5.32 1.89
N GLY A 95 17.02 4.75 1.57
CA GLY A 95 16.26 3.86 2.46
C GLY A 95 15.75 4.56 3.73
N LYS A 96 15.48 5.87 3.65
CA LYS A 96 14.95 6.63 4.81
C LYS A 96 13.45 6.44 5.02
N VAL A 97 12.73 5.94 4.01
CA VAL A 97 11.31 5.57 4.13
C VAL A 97 11.20 4.21 4.82
N ASN A 98 10.53 4.16 5.96
CA ASN A 98 10.38 2.96 6.77
C ASN A 98 9.32 2.03 6.21
N LEU A 99 8.24 2.60 5.69
CA LEU A 99 7.09 1.89 5.14
C LEU A 99 6.55 2.62 3.92
N THR A 100 6.30 1.86 2.87
CA THR A 100 5.56 2.33 1.69
C THR A 100 4.31 1.48 1.53
N VAL A 101 3.16 2.14 1.35
CA VAL A 101 1.89 1.46 1.01
C VAL A 101 1.54 1.78 -0.43
N LEU A 102 1.39 0.77 -1.26
CA LEU A 102 1.11 0.92 -2.69
C LEU A 102 -0.16 0.17 -3.10
N GLY A 103 -0.86 0.71 -4.09
CA GLY A 103 -1.84 -0.06 -4.83
C GLY A 103 -1.18 -0.99 -5.86
N ALA A 104 -1.80 -2.12 -6.19
CA ALA A 104 -1.32 -3.01 -7.23
C ALA A 104 -2.43 -3.53 -8.14
N MET A 105 -2.04 -3.83 -9.37
CA MET A 105 -2.84 -4.58 -10.33
C MET A 105 -2.62 -6.08 -10.14
N GLU A 106 -1.35 -6.49 -9.92
CA GLU A 106 -0.94 -7.86 -9.66
C GLU A 106 0.22 -7.89 -8.67
N VAL A 107 0.27 -8.95 -7.86
CA VAL A 107 1.39 -9.30 -6.99
C VAL A 107 1.70 -10.78 -7.17
N SER A 108 2.99 -11.14 -7.31
CA SER A 108 3.41 -12.53 -7.38
C SER A 108 3.70 -13.13 -6.01
N GLU A 109 3.68 -14.45 -5.92
CA GLU A 109 4.04 -15.19 -4.70
C GLU A 109 5.50 -15.00 -4.27
N GLU A 110 6.34 -14.50 -5.17
CA GLU A 110 7.74 -14.13 -4.88
C GLU A 110 7.89 -12.66 -4.43
N GLY A 111 6.80 -11.87 -4.45
CA GLY A 111 6.81 -10.47 -4.05
C GLY A 111 7.09 -9.48 -5.15
N ASP A 112 6.93 -9.87 -6.41
CA ASP A 112 6.95 -8.91 -7.52
C ASP A 112 5.65 -8.10 -7.51
N ILE A 113 5.71 -6.87 -8.01
CA ILE A 113 4.56 -5.96 -8.10
C ILE A 113 4.44 -5.38 -9.50
N ALA A 114 3.20 -5.32 -10.00
CA ALA A 114 2.83 -4.63 -11.23
C ALA A 114 1.69 -3.65 -10.96
N ASN A 115 1.92 -2.34 -11.17
CA ASN A 115 0.93 -1.32 -10.85
C ASN A 115 0.90 -0.11 -11.79
N TRP A 116 1.63 -0.14 -12.92
CA TRP A 116 1.78 1.06 -13.74
C TRP A 116 1.25 0.95 -15.17
N LYS A 117 1.14 -0.27 -15.73
CA LYS A 117 0.76 -0.47 -17.13
C LYS A 117 -0.08 -1.72 -17.34
N ILE A 118 -1.15 -1.58 -18.10
CA ILE A 118 -1.88 -2.70 -18.71
C ILE A 118 -1.69 -2.56 -20.23
N PRO A 119 -0.92 -3.46 -20.88
CA PRO A 119 -0.65 -3.38 -22.33
C PRO A 119 -1.95 -3.27 -23.15
N GLY A 120 -1.96 -2.34 -24.10
CA GLY A 120 -3.10 -2.11 -24.96
C GLY A 120 -4.32 -1.41 -24.33
N LYS A 121 -4.30 -1.14 -23.00
CA LYS A 121 -5.45 -0.54 -22.29
C LYS A 121 -5.09 0.73 -21.52
N MET A 122 -4.02 0.70 -20.72
CA MET A 122 -3.75 1.79 -19.79
C MET A 122 -2.26 1.89 -19.48
N VAL A 123 -1.77 3.13 -19.45
CA VAL A 123 -0.45 3.48 -18.91
C VAL A 123 -0.65 4.61 -17.89
N LYS A 124 -0.56 4.29 -16.61
CA LYS A 124 -0.61 5.31 -15.54
C LYS A 124 0.72 6.02 -15.35
N GLY A 125 1.79 5.45 -15.89
CA GLY A 125 3.14 5.88 -15.59
C GLY A 125 3.66 5.28 -14.28
N MET A 126 4.98 5.24 -14.15
CA MET A 126 5.65 4.64 -12.98
C MET A 126 5.68 5.58 -11.78
N GLY A 127 5.72 6.90 -12.02
CA GLY A 127 5.93 7.88 -10.97
C GLY A 127 7.14 7.52 -10.10
N GLY A 128 7.04 7.79 -8.81
CA GLY A 128 8.04 7.42 -7.80
C GLY A 128 8.01 5.95 -7.36
N ALA A 129 7.07 5.15 -7.86
CA ALA A 129 6.87 3.78 -7.36
C ALA A 129 8.09 2.89 -7.54
N MET A 130 8.84 3.01 -8.64
CA MET A 130 10.05 2.20 -8.87
C MET A 130 11.16 2.51 -7.88
N ASP A 131 11.37 3.77 -7.52
CA ASP A 131 12.34 4.17 -6.51
C ASP A 131 11.92 3.67 -5.12
N LEU A 132 10.62 3.78 -4.80
CA LEU A 132 10.05 3.30 -3.54
C LEU A 132 10.22 1.79 -3.39
N VAL A 133 9.85 0.99 -4.43
CA VAL A 133 9.96 -0.47 -4.35
C VAL A 133 11.40 -0.97 -4.35
N ALA A 134 12.34 -0.20 -4.88
CA ALA A 134 13.75 -0.54 -4.87
C ALA A 134 14.43 -0.24 -3.52
N SER A 135 13.87 0.65 -2.69
CA SER A 135 14.61 1.23 -1.57
C SER A 135 13.87 1.27 -0.24
N ALA A 136 12.53 1.21 -0.21
CA ALA A 136 11.78 1.19 1.03
C ALA A 136 12.03 -0.11 1.82
N LYS A 137 12.16 0.00 3.14
CA LYS A 137 12.43 -1.15 4.01
C LYS A 137 11.28 -2.16 4.02
N ASN A 138 10.05 -1.65 4.01
CA ASN A 138 8.84 -2.46 4.04
C ASN A 138 7.86 -1.94 2.99
N ILE A 139 7.32 -2.85 2.21
CA ILE A 139 6.29 -2.54 1.22
C ILE A 139 5.06 -3.38 1.51
N ILE A 140 3.95 -2.67 1.74
CA ILE A 140 2.62 -3.26 1.89
C ILE A 140 1.78 -2.90 0.67
N VAL A 141 1.12 -3.88 0.11
CA VAL A 141 0.18 -3.66 -0.99
C VAL A 141 -1.25 -3.63 -0.46
N ALA A 142 -1.98 -2.55 -0.79
CA ALA A 142 -3.41 -2.38 -0.55
C ALA A 142 -4.18 -2.59 -1.86
N MET A 143 -5.02 -3.62 -1.95
CA MET A 143 -5.69 -3.93 -3.21
C MET A 143 -6.96 -4.77 -3.01
N VAL A 144 -7.84 -4.83 -4.02
CA VAL A 144 -8.87 -5.87 -4.06
C VAL A 144 -8.25 -7.19 -4.55
N HIS A 145 -8.70 -8.30 -3.99
CA HIS A 145 -8.12 -9.64 -4.19
C HIS A 145 -8.27 -10.13 -5.63
N CYS A 146 -9.44 -9.87 -6.21
CA CYS A 146 -9.76 -10.26 -7.58
C CYS A 146 -10.05 -9.04 -8.46
N ASN A 147 -9.96 -9.24 -9.77
CA ASN A 147 -10.43 -8.27 -10.75
C ASN A 147 -11.98 -8.34 -10.90
N PRO A 148 -12.62 -7.43 -11.63
CA PRO A 148 -14.08 -7.44 -11.84
C PRO A 148 -14.65 -8.72 -12.47
N LYS A 149 -13.82 -9.55 -13.10
CA LYS A 149 -14.20 -10.85 -13.66
C LYS A 149 -14.08 -11.99 -12.65
N GLY A 150 -13.63 -11.72 -11.42
CA GLY A 150 -13.39 -12.71 -10.39
C GLY A 150 -12.04 -13.42 -10.49
N GLU A 151 -11.16 -13.01 -11.41
CA GLU A 151 -9.82 -13.58 -11.57
C GLU A 151 -8.89 -13.03 -10.48
N SER A 152 -8.04 -13.90 -9.92
CA SER A 152 -7.06 -13.55 -8.90
C SER A 152 -6.07 -12.49 -9.39
N LYS A 153 -5.73 -11.57 -8.51
CA LYS A 153 -4.61 -10.62 -8.70
C LYS A 153 -3.37 -11.03 -7.89
N LEU A 154 -3.49 -12.09 -7.09
CA LEU A 154 -2.39 -12.74 -6.37
C LEU A 154 -1.99 -13.99 -7.16
N LEU A 155 -0.86 -13.92 -7.84
CA LEU A 155 -0.47 -14.87 -8.88
C LEU A 155 0.82 -15.62 -8.50
N SER A 156 1.10 -16.73 -9.18
CA SER A 156 2.42 -17.35 -9.10
C SER A 156 3.49 -16.45 -9.73
N ARG A 157 3.15 -15.80 -10.85
CA ARG A 157 3.98 -14.77 -11.52
C ARG A 157 3.09 -13.68 -12.07
N CYS A 158 3.55 -12.43 -12.00
CA CYS A 158 2.85 -11.33 -12.64
C CYS A 158 2.84 -11.50 -14.16
N SER A 159 1.71 -11.23 -14.79
CA SER A 159 1.55 -11.21 -16.24
C SER A 159 1.76 -9.80 -16.82
N LEU A 160 1.59 -8.77 -16.00
CA LEU A 160 1.76 -7.37 -16.36
C LEU A 160 3.21 -6.91 -16.18
N PRO A 161 3.63 -5.83 -16.89
CA PRO A 161 4.96 -5.25 -16.72
C PRO A 161 5.22 -4.86 -15.26
N LEU A 162 6.36 -5.33 -14.73
CA LEU A 162 6.71 -5.16 -13.34
C LEU A 162 7.09 -3.71 -13.01
N THR A 163 6.76 -3.29 -11.80
CA THR A 163 7.25 -2.08 -11.14
C THR A 163 8.49 -2.38 -10.32
N GLY A 164 8.51 -3.55 -9.67
CA GLY A 164 9.64 -4.04 -8.88
C GLY A 164 9.55 -5.54 -8.66
N THR A 165 10.68 -6.14 -8.27
CA THR A 165 10.82 -7.58 -8.04
C THR A 165 11.16 -7.85 -6.58
N LYS A 166 10.56 -8.91 -6.00
CA LYS A 166 10.85 -9.44 -4.64
C LYS A 166 10.83 -8.38 -3.53
N CYS A 167 10.01 -7.35 -3.70
CA CYS A 167 9.97 -6.18 -2.83
C CYS A 167 8.76 -6.15 -1.89
N VAL A 168 7.62 -6.73 -2.29
CA VAL A 168 6.41 -6.78 -1.46
C VAL A 168 6.61 -7.71 -0.28
N LYS A 169 6.31 -7.23 0.93
CA LYS A 169 6.38 -8.00 2.17
C LYS A 169 5.02 -8.46 2.67
N LYS A 170 3.98 -7.66 2.41
CA LYS A 170 2.63 -7.93 2.89
C LYS A 170 1.60 -7.45 1.87
N VAL A 171 0.51 -8.20 1.76
CA VAL A 171 -0.68 -7.79 1.00
C VAL A 171 -1.87 -7.72 1.95
N VAL A 172 -2.58 -6.62 1.93
CA VAL A 172 -3.88 -6.47 2.59
C VAL A 172 -4.93 -6.26 1.52
N SER A 173 -5.78 -7.25 1.36
CA SER A 173 -6.86 -7.23 0.38
C SER A 173 -8.22 -7.12 1.06
N ASP A 174 -9.27 -7.00 0.27
CA ASP A 174 -10.65 -7.07 0.74
C ASP A 174 -11.03 -8.43 1.34
N LEU A 175 -10.25 -9.49 1.09
CA LEU A 175 -10.54 -10.83 1.61
C LEU A 175 -9.58 -11.26 2.74
N ALA A 176 -8.34 -10.79 2.74
CA ALA A 176 -7.30 -11.35 3.59
C ALA A 176 -6.11 -10.43 3.84
N VAL A 177 -5.36 -10.73 4.89
CA VAL A 177 -4.00 -10.27 5.13
C VAL A 177 -3.04 -11.42 4.88
N LEU A 178 -2.05 -11.19 4.02
CA LEU A 178 -1.06 -12.20 3.65
C LEU A 178 0.35 -11.62 3.76
N ASP A 179 1.27 -12.37 4.36
CA ASP A 179 2.69 -12.13 4.20
C ASP A 179 3.19 -12.77 2.90
N VAL A 180 4.13 -12.11 2.24
CA VAL A 180 4.88 -12.69 1.12
C VAL A 180 6.16 -13.29 1.67
N THR A 181 6.32 -14.58 1.50
CA THR A 181 7.46 -15.36 2.00
C THR A 181 8.18 -16.04 0.84
N GLU A 182 9.37 -16.61 1.09
CA GLU A 182 10.08 -17.42 0.10
C GLU A 182 9.30 -18.66 -0.36
N LYS A 183 8.30 -19.08 0.43
CA LYS A 183 7.47 -20.27 0.13
C LYS A 183 6.14 -19.92 -0.54
N GLY A 184 5.82 -18.63 -0.68
CA GLY A 184 4.55 -18.12 -1.23
C GLY A 184 3.80 -17.22 -0.26
N PHE A 185 2.52 -17.01 -0.51
CA PHE A 185 1.63 -16.18 0.31
C PHE A 185 1.23 -16.93 1.58
N ARG A 186 1.64 -16.43 2.76
CA ARG A 186 1.21 -16.97 4.05
C ARG A 186 -0.02 -16.21 4.53
N LEU A 187 -1.13 -16.91 4.69
CA LEU A 187 -2.38 -16.34 5.19
C LEU A 187 -2.27 -16.06 6.68
N LEU A 188 -2.46 -14.80 7.07
CA LEU A 188 -2.39 -14.36 8.46
C LEU A 188 -3.77 -14.12 9.06
N GLU A 189 -4.65 -13.41 8.33
CA GLU A 189 -5.97 -13.01 8.78
C GLU A 189 -6.95 -13.07 7.61
N ARG A 190 -8.21 -13.26 7.89
CA ARG A 190 -9.30 -13.25 6.91
C ARG A 190 -10.31 -12.15 7.22
N ALA A 191 -10.97 -11.65 6.20
CA ALA A 191 -12.06 -10.71 6.39
C ALA A 191 -13.22 -11.37 7.14
N PRO A 192 -13.98 -10.64 7.97
CA PRO A 192 -15.13 -11.18 8.67
C PRO A 192 -16.12 -11.86 7.73
N GLY A 193 -16.49 -13.10 8.08
CA GLY A 193 -17.43 -13.92 7.30
C GLY A 193 -16.87 -14.51 5.99
N VAL A 194 -15.59 -14.30 5.66
CA VAL A 194 -14.92 -14.93 4.51
C VAL A 194 -14.26 -16.22 4.97
N SER A 195 -14.52 -17.33 4.27
CA SER A 195 -13.90 -18.63 4.62
C SER A 195 -12.49 -18.76 4.05
N VAL A 196 -11.70 -19.62 4.67
CA VAL A 196 -10.34 -19.96 4.19
C VAL A 196 -10.41 -20.62 2.81
N GLU A 197 -11.44 -21.43 2.56
CA GLU A 197 -11.71 -22.10 1.28
C GLU A 197 -11.98 -21.08 0.17
N GLU A 198 -12.72 -20.01 0.47
CA GLU A 198 -12.97 -18.93 -0.47
C GLU A 198 -11.68 -18.19 -0.83
N ILE A 199 -10.84 -17.87 0.15
CA ILE A 199 -9.54 -17.22 -0.08
C ILE A 199 -8.64 -18.13 -0.93
N LYS A 200 -8.60 -19.43 -0.63
CA LYS A 200 -7.83 -20.42 -1.38
C LYS A 200 -8.30 -20.50 -2.84
N ALA A 201 -9.60 -20.54 -3.07
CA ALA A 201 -10.17 -20.60 -4.42
C ALA A 201 -9.88 -19.32 -5.24
N LYS A 202 -9.73 -18.18 -4.56
CA LYS A 202 -9.49 -16.87 -5.19
C LYS A 202 -8.02 -16.46 -5.24
N THR A 203 -7.08 -17.26 -4.73
CA THR A 203 -5.64 -17.02 -4.77
C THR A 203 -5.00 -17.97 -5.77
N ALA A 204 -4.47 -17.44 -6.88
CA ALA A 204 -3.85 -18.26 -7.92
C ALA A 204 -2.37 -18.57 -7.64
N GLY A 205 -1.69 -17.76 -6.81
CA GLY A 205 -0.35 -18.06 -6.29
C GLY A 205 -0.42 -19.10 -5.17
N ARG A 206 0.74 -19.62 -4.79
CA ARG A 206 0.85 -20.61 -3.71
C ARG A 206 0.43 -20.01 -2.38
N LEU A 207 -0.62 -20.53 -1.77
CA LEU A 207 -1.13 -20.12 -0.48
C LEU A 207 -0.69 -21.11 0.61
N ILE A 208 -0.11 -20.57 1.68
CA ILE A 208 0.33 -21.31 2.88
C ILE A 208 -0.65 -20.98 4.00
N ILE A 209 -1.23 -22.00 4.58
CA ILE A 209 -2.20 -21.91 5.67
C ILE A 209 -1.63 -22.71 6.85
N GLU A 210 -1.39 -22.02 7.97
CA GLU A 210 -0.81 -22.61 9.17
C GLU A 210 -1.72 -22.31 10.36
N GLY A 211 -2.22 -23.34 11.00
CA GLY A 211 -3.09 -23.23 12.17
C GLY A 211 -4.47 -22.64 11.87
N VAL A 212 -5.07 -22.04 12.89
CA VAL A 212 -6.38 -21.38 12.79
C VAL A 212 -6.19 -19.94 12.33
N ILE A 213 -6.84 -19.56 11.25
CA ILE A 213 -6.77 -18.20 10.69
C ILE A 213 -7.84 -17.32 11.34
N PRO A 214 -7.45 -16.31 12.12
CA PRO A 214 -8.39 -15.42 12.79
C PRO A 214 -9.09 -14.48 11.80
N GLU A 215 -10.27 -14.01 12.18
CA GLU A 215 -10.91 -12.87 11.51
C GLU A 215 -10.26 -11.55 11.93
N ILE A 216 -10.22 -10.60 10.99
CA ILE A 216 -9.82 -9.23 11.28
C ILE A 216 -10.88 -8.60 12.17
N LEU A 217 -10.51 -8.17 13.36
CA LEU A 217 -11.39 -7.47 14.29
C LEU A 217 -11.27 -5.96 14.03
N PHE A 218 -12.38 -5.28 13.80
CA PHE A 218 -12.44 -3.81 13.77
C PHE A 218 -13.07 -3.32 15.08
N GLN A 219 -12.40 -2.39 15.72
CA GLN A 219 -12.91 -1.68 16.91
C GLN A 219 -13.63 -0.41 16.47
#